data_a20ba862df04c9dc5a107b3136d91019
#
_entry.id   a20ba862df04c9dc5a107b3136d91019
#
_cell.length_a   1.000
_cell.length_b   1.000
_cell.length_c   1.000
_cell.angle_alpha   90.00
_cell.angle_beta   90.00
_cell.angle_gamma   90.00
#
_symmetry.space_group_name_H-M   'P 1'
#
loop_
_entity.id
_entity.type
_entity.pdbx_description
1 polymer ?
#
loop_
_entity_poly.entity_id
_entity_poly.type
_entity_poly.pdbx_seq_one_letter_code
_entity_poly.pdbx_strand_id
1 'polypeptide(L)'
;MYMRFINNDPTLPDSWKGYFNEIGDEFDVIVNEINGPSWSPSKKFSIDKSKAQRDKNSQLSELELIKSNANSIKAVAMIRSYRQRGHLIAKLDPLGLLKSDYLDELHPESYGFRKEDYQKKIFLDGVTNKQNSSINEILNFLREKYCGPLGYEYMHISNPTERKWFRDRVEKTDDFKFTQNGKEAILNKL
;
A
#
# COMPACT_ATOMS: atom_id res chain seq x y z
N MET A 1 16.87 -37.18 18.71
CA MET A 1 16.55 -38.61 18.92
C MET A 1 15.41 -39.04 17.99
N TYR A 2 14.25 -38.37 18.00
CA TYR A 2 13.08 -38.73 17.19
C TYR A 2 13.34 -38.78 15.67
N MET A 3 14.04 -37.78 15.09
CA MET A 3 14.42 -37.77 13.66
C MET A 3 15.34 -38.98 13.29
N ARG A 4 16.14 -39.47 14.22
CA ARG A 4 16.94 -40.68 14.00
C ARG A 4 16.09 -41.95 14.00
N PHE A 5 15.00 -41.96 14.80
CA PHE A 5 14.03 -43.07 14.79
C PHE A 5 13.28 -43.15 13.46
N ILE A 6 12.78 -42.02 12.93
CA ILE A 6 12.12 -41.95 11.62
C ILE A 6 13.05 -42.43 10.48
N ASN A 7 14.34 -42.08 10.55
CA ASN A 7 15.32 -42.44 9.53
C ASN A 7 15.90 -43.86 9.74
N ASN A 8 15.35 -44.66 10.68
CA ASN A 8 15.84 -45.99 11.03
C ASN A 8 17.33 -46.05 11.33
N ASP A 9 17.87 -45.03 12.01
CA ASP A 9 19.28 -44.92 12.36
C ASP A 9 19.69 -46.07 13.30
N PRO A 10 20.64 -46.94 12.94
CA PRO A 10 21.06 -48.05 13.76
C PRO A 10 21.76 -47.64 15.06
N THR A 11 22.19 -46.41 15.19
CA THR A 11 22.87 -45.90 16.38
C THR A 11 21.90 -45.46 17.49
N LEU A 12 20.59 -45.60 17.28
CA LEU A 12 19.58 -45.24 18.27
C LEU A 12 19.48 -46.33 19.36
N PRO A 13 19.60 -46.00 20.65
CA PRO A 13 19.42 -46.96 21.74
C PRO A 13 18.03 -47.62 21.71
N ASP A 14 18.00 -48.94 22.03
CA ASP A 14 16.74 -49.71 21.98
C ASP A 14 15.67 -49.25 22.93
N SER A 15 16.05 -48.61 24.07
CA SER A 15 15.12 -47.96 25.00
C SER A 15 14.32 -46.84 24.34
N TRP A 16 14.93 -46.08 23.42
CA TRP A 16 14.23 -45.01 22.68
C TRP A 16 13.37 -45.59 21.55
N LYS A 17 13.76 -46.69 20.93
CA LYS A 17 12.92 -47.39 19.93
C LYS A 17 11.63 -47.91 20.58
N GLY A 18 11.72 -48.53 21.79
CA GLY A 18 10.57 -48.94 22.56
C GLY A 18 9.61 -47.78 22.87
N TYR A 19 10.14 -46.71 23.41
CA TYR A 19 9.37 -45.52 23.76
C TYR A 19 8.66 -44.90 22.55
N PHE A 20 9.31 -44.76 21.42
CA PHE A 20 8.69 -44.22 20.21
C PHE A 20 7.66 -45.13 19.55
N ASN A 21 7.78 -46.46 19.74
CA ASN A 21 6.78 -47.45 19.30
C ASN A 21 5.49 -47.40 20.16
N GLU A 22 5.61 -47.03 21.46
CA GLU A 22 4.46 -46.90 22.36
C GLU A 22 3.63 -45.67 22.10
N ILE A 23 4.20 -44.63 21.48
CA ILE A 23 3.50 -43.38 21.13
C ILE A 23 2.41 -43.60 20.06
N GLY A 24 2.52 -44.68 19.25
CA GLY A 24 1.46 -45.18 18.35
C GLY A 24 0.75 -44.13 17.54
N ASP A 25 -0.55 -43.96 17.81
CA ASP A 25 -1.47 -43.10 17.02
C ASP A 25 -1.16 -41.61 17.08
N GLU A 26 -0.34 -41.13 18.03
CA GLU A 26 0.11 -39.75 18.09
C GLU A 26 1.27 -39.44 17.13
N PHE A 27 1.76 -40.46 16.42
CA PHE A 27 2.88 -40.37 15.49
C PHE A 27 2.62 -39.34 14.39
N ASP A 28 1.46 -39.35 13.77
CA ASP A 28 1.09 -38.42 12.68
C ASP A 28 1.01 -36.99 13.14
N VAL A 29 0.57 -36.74 14.39
CA VAL A 29 0.50 -35.41 14.97
C VAL A 29 1.89 -34.83 15.17
N ILE A 30 2.82 -35.64 15.71
CA ILE A 30 4.20 -35.21 15.94
C ILE A 30 4.96 -34.97 14.62
N VAL A 31 4.73 -35.82 13.61
CA VAL A 31 5.30 -35.61 12.27
C VAL A 31 4.80 -34.34 11.61
N ASN A 32 3.51 -34.03 11.76
CA ASN A 32 2.93 -32.79 11.24
C ASN A 32 3.49 -31.55 11.94
N GLU A 33 3.71 -31.61 13.26
CA GLU A 33 4.35 -30.50 13.98
C GLU A 33 5.82 -30.28 13.57
N ILE A 34 6.58 -31.34 13.33
CA ILE A 34 7.96 -31.26 12.86
C ILE A 34 8.06 -30.70 11.44
N ASN A 35 7.07 -31.01 10.58
CA ASN A 35 7.00 -30.50 9.20
C ASN A 35 6.53 -29.05 9.11
N GLY A 36 6.15 -28.44 10.23
CA GLY A 36 5.69 -27.07 10.36
C GLY A 36 4.16 -26.94 10.43
N PRO A 37 3.68 -25.76 10.78
CA PRO A 37 2.27 -25.54 10.99
C PRO A 37 1.44 -25.76 9.72
N SER A 38 0.23 -26.28 9.87
CA SER A 38 -0.70 -26.65 8.79
C SER A 38 -1.06 -25.49 7.84
N TRP A 39 -0.84 -24.24 8.27
CA TRP A 39 -1.02 -23.03 7.46
C TRP A 39 0.24 -22.65 6.65
N SER A 40 1.37 -23.27 6.89
CA SER A 40 2.57 -23.07 6.07
C SER A 40 2.30 -23.60 4.66
N PRO A 41 2.47 -22.78 3.60
CA PRO A 41 2.19 -23.22 2.24
C PRO A 41 3.13 -24.38 1.88
N SER A 42 2.58 -25.60 1.84
CA SER A 42 3.30 -26.83 1.46
C SER A 42 3.67 -26.88 -0.04
N LYS A 43 3.10 -25.96 -0.84
CA LYS A 43 3.52 -25.76 -2.22
C LYS A 43 4.62 -24.71 -2.26
N LYS A 44 5.88 -25.17 -2.34
CA LYS A 44 6.93 -24.35 -2.95
C LYS A 44 6.41 -24.00 -4.33
N PHE A 45 6.13 -22.70 -4.58
CA PHE A 45 5.90 -22.21 -5.93
C PHE A 45 7.19 -22.48 -6.71
N SER A 46 7.27 -23.63 -7.33
CA SER A 46 8.26 -23.89 -8.37
C SER A 46 7.79 -23.02 -9.55
N ILE A 47 8.37 -21.85 -9.68
CA ILE A 47 8.31 -21.11 -10.94
C ILE A 47 8.97 -22.04 -11.96
N ASP A 48 8.13 -22.65 -12.79
CA ASP A 48 8.54 -23.53 -13.85
C ASP A 48 9.35 -22.68 -14.85
N LYS A 49 10.67 -22.68 -14.69
CA LYS A 49 11.60 -21.90 -15.53
C LYS A 49 11.55 -22.35 -17.00
N SER A 50 10.88 -23.47 -17.29
CA SER A 50 10.79 -24.03 -18.65
C SER A 50 9.73 -23.38 -19.55
N LYS A 51 8.80 -22.55 -19.03
CA LYS A 51 7.78 -21.83 -19.81
C LYS A 51 8.03 -20.34 -19.97
N ALA A 52 9.13 -19.81 -19.48
CA ALA A 52 9.56 -18.44 -19.69
C ALA A 52 10.57 -18.37 -20.83
N GLN A 53 10.20 -18.82 -22.03
CA GLN A 53 10.73 -18.18 -23.24
C GLN A 53 10.14 -16.76 -23.29
N ARG A 54 10.67 -15.90 -22.40
CA ARG A 54 10.44 -14.48 -22.46
C ARG A 54 11.25 -13.94 -23.61
N ASP A 55 10.56 -13.31 -24.56
CA ASP A 55 11.16 -12.46 -25.56
C ASP A 55 12.25 -11.62 -24.92
N LYS A 56 13.48 -11.75 -25.44
CA LYS A 56 14.69 -11.07 -24.93
C LYS A 56 14.62 -9.54 -24.97
N ASN A 57 13.52 -8.96 -25.43
CA ASN A 57 13.30 -7.52 -25.55
C ASN A 57 12.50 -6.87 -24.40
N SER A 58 12.08 -7.61 -23.38
CA SER A 58 11.32 -7.05 -22.23
C SER A 58 11.93 -7.40 -20.87
N GLN A 59 13.21 -7.68 -20.80
CA GLN A 59 13.90 -7.81 -19.50
C GLN A 59 14.16 -6.41 -18.95
N LEU A 60 13.13 -5.82 -18.33
CA LEU A 60 13.39 -4.87 -17.27
C LEU A 60 14.37 -5.55 -16.33
N SER A 61 15.53 -4.95 -16.10
CA SER A 61 16.49 -5.52 -15.18
C SER A 61 15.82 -5.68 -13.82
N GLU A 62 16.18 -6.68 -13.05
CA GLU A 62 15.63 -6.88 -11.69
C GLU A 62 15.74 -5.60 -10.85
N LEU A 63 16.80 -4.82 -11.06
CA LEU A 63 17.02 -3.51 -10.45
C LEU A 63 15.97 -2.45 -10.86
N GLU A 64 15.50 -2.47 -12.11
CA GLU A 64 14.45 -1.56 -12.58
C GLU A 64 13.09 -1.90 -11.99
N LEU A 65 12.79 -3.19 -11.84
CA LEU A 65 11.59 -3.66 -11.14
C LEU A 65 11.59 -3.25 -9.67
N ILE A 66 12.71 -3.43 -8.98
CA ILE A 66 12.87 -3.01 -7.57
C ILE A 66 12.70 -1.49 -7.45
N LYS A 67 13.30 -0.69 -8.35
CA LYS A 67 13.15 0.77 -8.35
C LYS A 67 11.71 1.19 -8.63
N SER A 68 11.03 0.55 -9.58
CA SER A 68 9.62 0.80 -9.90
C SER A 68 8.73 0.53 -8.69
N ASN A 69 8.89 -0.61 -8.05
CA ASN A 69 8.13 -0.96 -6.84
C ASN A 69 8.41 0.03 -5.69
N ALA A 70 9.66 0.39 -5.46
CA ALA A 70 10.03 1.38 -4.45
C ALA A 70 9.38 2.75 -4.73
N ASN A 71 9.32 3.19 -5.99
CA ASN A 71 8.68 4.43 -6.38
C ASN A 71 7.16 4.39 -6.15
N SER A 72 6.51 3.25 -6.41
CA SER A 72 5.09 3.05 -6.12
C SER A 72 4.80 3.17 -4.62
N ILE A 73 5.59 2.52 -3.77
CA ILE A 73 5.46 2.61 -2.31
C ILE A 73 5.63 4.06 -1.82
N LYS A 74 6.64 4.77 -2.32
CA LYS A 74 6.90 6.18 -1.97
C LYS A 74 5.75 7.09 -2.40
N ALA A 75 5.21 6.90 -3.60
CA ALA A 75 4.07 7.67 -4.09
C ALA A 75 2.81 7.42 -3.25
N VAL A 76 2.54 6.17 -2.88
CA VAL A 76 1.42 5.83 -1.98
C VAL A 76 1.61 6.46 -0.59
N ALA A 77 2.82 6.46 -0.05
CA ALA A 77 3.12 7.13 1.21
C ALA A 77 2.84 8.64 1.13
N MET A 78 3.28 9.31 0.07
CA MET A 78 3.01 10.73 -0.17
C MET A 78 1.49 11.02 -0.29
N ILE A 79 0.75 10.21 -1.05
CA ILE A 79 -0.71 10.33 -1.16
C ILE A 79 -1.36 10.24 0.24
N ARG A 80 -0.88 9.31 1.07
CA ARG A 80 -1.39 9.12 2.43
C ARG A 80 -1.12 10.35 3.32
N SER A 81 0.04 10.97 3.19
CA SER A 81 0.36 12.20 3.93
C SER A 81 -0.55 13.36 3.53
N TYR A 82 -0.85 13.54 2.25
CA TYR A 82 -1.83 14.54 1.81
C TYR A 82 -3.24 14.29 2.34
N ARG A 83 -3.69 13.03 2.37
CA ARG A 83 -4.99 12.67 2.95
C ARG A 83 -5.08 12.96 4.44
N GLN A 84 -3.94 12.88 5.14
CA GLN A 84 -3.85 13.06 6.58
C GLN A 84 -3.62 14.53 6.96
N ARG A 85 -2.77 15.25 6.23
CA ARG A 85 -2.29 16.59 6.61
C ARG A 85 -2.43 17.66 5.52
N GLY A 86 -3.01 17.34 4.37
CA GLY A 86 -3.21 18.31 3.29
C GLY A 86 -4.03 19.53 3.72
N HIS A 87 -4.95 19.35 4.66
CA HIS A 87 -5.77 20.44 5.20
C HIS A 87 -4.95 21.52 5.92
N LEU A 88 -3.76 21.19 6.46
CA LEU A 88 -2.90 22.15 7.16
C LEU A 88 -2.30 23.23 6.22
N ILE A 89 -2.19 22.92 4.91
CA ILE A 89 -1.74 23.88 3.90
C ILE A 89 -2.89 24.33 2.96
N ALA A 90 -4.12 24.00 3.33
CA ALA A 90 -5.30 24.43 2.58
C ALA A 90 -5.48 25.94 2.67
N LYS A 91 -6.05 26.53 1.61
CA LYS A 91 -6.30 27.97 1.50
C LYS A 91 -7.57 28.36 2.27
N LEU A 92 -7.53 28.25 3.59
CA LEU A 92 -8.68 28.48 4.47
C LEU A 92 -8.86 29.95 4.84
N ASP A 93 -7.83 30.77 4.64
CA ASP A 93 -7.86 32.21 4.96
C ASP A 93 -8.04 33.04 3.69
N PRO A 94 -9.23 33.59 3.46
CA PRO A 94 -9.50 34.44 2.30
C PRO A 94 -8.78 35.80 2.38
N LEU A 95 -8.37 36.24 3.57
CA LEU A 95 -7.67 37.50 3.78
C LEU A 95 -6.14 37.35 3.64
N GLY A 96 -5.62 36.14 3.63
CA GLY A 96 -4.20 35.89 3.48
C GLY A 96 -3.34 36.30 4.68
N LEU A 97 -3.92 36.37 5.87
CA LEU A 97 -3.24 36.74 7.11
C LEU A 97 -2.47 35.59 7.72
N LEU A 98 -2.92 34.34 7.48
CA LEU A 98 -2.28 33.14 7.96
C LEU A 98 -1.13 32.72 7.03
N LYS A 99 0.03 32.49 7.61
CA LYS A 99 1.14 31.87 6.89
C LYS A 99 1.03 30.36 7.04
N SER A 100 1.00 29.64 5.94
CA SER A 100 1.06 28.18 5.97
C SER A 100 2.47 27.73 6.30
N ASP A 101 2.61 26.79 7.22
CA ASP A 101 3.89 26.19 7.56
C ASP A 101 4.38 25.27 6.43
N TYR A 102 5.71 25.19 6.28
CA TYR A 102 6.30 24.23 5.37
C TYR A 102 6.25 22.84 6.01
N LEU A 103 5.60 21.89 5.33
CA LEU A 103 5.48 20.52 5.79
C LEU A 103 6.28 19.60 4.85
N ASP A 104 7.41 19.12 5.33
CA ASP A 104 8.34 18.24 4.56
C ASP A 104 7.61 17.05 3.93
N GLU A 105 6.70 16.43 4.67
CA GLU A 105 5.98 15.22 4.24
C GLU A 105 4.97 15.44 3.10
N LEU A 106 4.70 16.69 2.70
CA LEU A 106 3.88 17.03 1.54
C LEU A 106 4.73 17.33 0.29
N HIS A 107 6.04 17.22 0.41
CA HIS A 107 6.96 17.47 -0.70
C HIS A 107 7.56 16.16 -1.24
N PRO A 108 7.57 15.95 -2.58
CA PRO A 108 8.10 14.73 -3.20
C PRO A 108 9.55 14.46 -2.88
N GLU A 109 10.34 15.52 -2.66
CA GLU A 109 11.76 15.46 -2.34
C GLU A 109 12.01 14.67 -1.05
N SER A 110 11.13 14.78 -0.07
CA SER A 110 11.22 14.03 1.21
C SER A 110 11.05 12.52 1.05
N TYR A 111 10.44 12.10 -0.05
CA TYR A 111 10.33 10.69 -0.45
C TYR A 111 11.46 10.26 -1.39
N GLY A 112 12.41 11.17 -1.68
CA GLY A 112 13.54 10.92 -2.55
C GLY A 112 13.21 10.94 -4.04
N PHE A 113 12.13 11.62 -4.45
CA PHE A 113 11.86 11.92 -5.84
C PHE A 113 12.67 13.15 -6.28
N ARG A 114 13.33 13.03 -7.40
CA ARG A 114 14.03 14.14 -8.04
C ARG A 114 13.15 14.79 -9.09
N LYS A 115 13.39 16.04 -9.45
CA LYS A 115 12.63 16.76 -10.48
C LYS A 115 12.58 16.02 -11.82
N GLU A 116 13.63 15.25 -12.13
CA GLU A 116 13.72 14.40 -13.33
C GLU A 116 12.71 13.23 -13.32
N ASP A 117 12.27 12.81 -12.14
CA ASP A 117 11.35 11.69 -11.96
C ASP A 117 9.88 12.12 -12.06
N TYR A 118 9.59 13.42 -12.04
CA TYR A 118 8.23 13.97 -11.96
C TYR A 118 7.35 13.62 -13.15
N GLN A 119 7.93 13.36 -14.31
CA GLN A 119 7.22 12.97 -15.53
C GLN A 119 7.08 11.44 -15.68
N LYS A 120 7.83 10.66 -14.91
CA LYS A 120 7.80 9.21 -14.99
C LYS A 120 6.48 8.67 -14.48
N LYS A 121 5.88 7.75 -15.23
CA LYS A 121 4.65 7.08 -14.81
C LYS A 121 4.94 6.06 -13.72
N ILE A 122 4.17 6.12 -12.65
CA ILE A 122 4.25 5.25 -11.49
C ILE A 122 2.93 4.47 -11.40
N PHE A 123 3.04 3.19 -11.13
CA PHE A 123 1.87 2.33 -10.92
C PHE A 123 1.33 2.50 -9.50
N LEU A 124 0.02 2.77 -9.37
CA LEU A 124 -0.65 3.12 -8.11
C LEU A 124 -1.70 2.10 -7.67
N ASP A 125 -1.95 1.05 -8.46
CA ASP A 125 -2.91 -0.03 -8.14
C ASP A 125 -4.28 0.48 -7.65
N GLY A 126 -4.81 1.51 -8.28
CA GLY A 126 -6.12 2.05 -7.92
C GLY A 126 -6.18 2.84 -6.61
N VAL A 127 -5.04 3.19 -6.00
CA VAL A 127 -4.98 4.08 -4.82
C VAL A 127 -5.60 5.44 -5.12
N THR A 128 -5.49 5.89 -6.36
CA THR A 128 -6.22 7.01 -6.96
C THR A 128 -7.15 6.50 -8.06
N ASN A 129 -7.94 7.38 -8.68
CA ASN A 129 -8.84 6.98 -9.79
C ASN A 129 -8.10 6.49 -11.05
N LYS A 130 -6.77 6.58 -11.09
CA LYS A 130 -5.93 6.17 -12.22
C LYS A 130 -4.99 5.05 -11.79
N GLN A 131 -4.78 4.05 -12.65
CA GLN A 131 -3.82 2.98 -12.39
C GLN A 131 -2.37 3.45 -12.48
N ASN A 132 -2.08 4.33 -13.43
CA ASN A 132 -0.76 4.91 -13.65
C ASN A 132 -0.86 6.43 -13.66
N SER A 133 0.01 7.10 -12.92
CA SER A 133 0.10 8.57 -12.90
C SER A 133 1.53 9.02 -12.69
N SER A 134 1.88 10.18 -13.23
CA SER A 134 3.15 10.83 -12.93
C SER A 134 3.09 11.56 -11.58
N ILE A 135 4.26 11.85 -10.99
CA ILE A 135 4.31 12.62 -9.72
C ILE A 135 3.62 13.98 -9.88
N ASN A 136 3.79 14.64 -11.02
CA ASN A 136 3.11 15.91 -11.29
C ASN A 136 1.58 15.78 -11.30
N GLU A 137 1.06 14.73 -11.96
CA GLU A 137 -0.39 14.48 -11.98
C GLU A 137 -0.92 14.17 -10.58
N ILE A 138 -0.18 13.38 -9.80
CA ILE A 138 -0.53 13.07 -8.41
C ILE A 138 -0.56 14.34 -7.56
N LEU A 139 0.47 15.18 -7.64
CA LEU A 139 0.55 16.42 -6.88
C LEU A 139 -0.56 17.40 -7.23
N ASN A 140 -0.84 17.58 -8.52
CA ASN A 140 -1.92 18.46 -8.98
C ASN A 140 -3.26 17.98 -8.44
N PHE A 141 -3.53 16.68 -8.55
CA PHE A 141 -4.75 16.08 -8.01
C PHE A 141 -4.86 16.27 -6.49
N LEU A 142 -3.79 15.97 -5.74
CA LEU A 142 -3.80 16.07 -4.28
C LEU A 142 -3.95 17.51 -3.80
N ARG A 143 -3.27 18.46 -4.44
CA ARG A 143 -3.36 19.88 -4.11
C ARG A 143 -4.74 20.44 -4.43
N GLU A 144 -5.32 20.04 -5.57
CA GLU A 144 -6.68 20.44 -5.93
C GLU A 144 -7.71 19.96 -4.90
N LYS A 145 -7.62 18.67 -4.50
CA LYS A 145 -8.61 18.05 -3.62
C LYS A 145 -8.40 18.35 -2.13
N TYR A 146 -7.16 18.45 -1.65
CA TYR A 146 -6.86 18.55 -0.22
C TYR A 146 -6.28 19.89 0.23
N CYS A 147 -5.80 20.72 -0.70
CA CYS A 147 -5.19 22.02 -0.36
C CYS A 147 -5.96 23.20 -0.97
N GLY A 148 -7.21 22.99 -1.36
CA GLY A 148 -8.12 24.00 -1.89
C GLY A 148 -8.71 24.90 -0.80
N PRO A 149 -9.83 25.59 -1.10
CA PRO A 149 -10.53 26.44 -0.13
C PRO A 149 -11.29 25.65 0.95
N LEU A 150 -11.31 24.34 0.88
CA LEU A 150 -11.92 23.44 1.86
C LEU A 150 -10.84 22.55 2.47
N GLY A 151 -10.81 22.47 3.80
CA GLY A 151 -9.96 21.53 4.53
C GLY A 151 -10.74 20.27 4.88
N TYR A 152 -10.16 19.10 4.59
CA TYR A 152 -10.76 17.80 4.90
C TYR A 152 -9.93 17.08 5.95
N GLU A 153 -10.53 16.80 7.10
CA GLU A 153 -9.93 16.05 8.20
C GLU A 153 -10.82 14.87 8.55
N TYR A 154 -10.52 13.69 8.03
CA TYR A 154 -11.32 12.47 8.20
C TYR A 154 -10.50 11.22 8.55
N MET A 155 -9.19 11.31 8.56
CA MET A 155 -8.32 10.15 8.80
C MET A 155 -8.39 9.62 10.22
N HIS A 156 -8.92 10.42 11.17
CA HIS A 156 -9.19 10.01 12.56
C HIS A 156 -10.40 9.07 12.70
N ILE A 157 -11.25 8.96 11.67
CA ILE A 157 -12.41 8.06 11.70
C ILE A 157 -11.92 6.61 11.78
N SER A 158 -12.29 5.92 12.87
CA SER A 158 -11.84 4.55 13.13
C SER A 158 -12.49 3.53 12.19
N ASN A 159 -13.76 3.75 11.81
CA ASN A 159 -14.50 2.85 10.92
C ASN A 159 -13.95 2.94 9.48
N PRO A 160 -13.38 1.84 8.92
CA PRO A 160 -12.78 1.87 7.59
C PRO A 160 -13.80 2.10 6.47
N THR A 161 -15.06 1.69 6.65
CA THR A 161 -16.12 1.86 5.65
C THR A 161 -16.50 3.33 5.53
N GLU A 162 -16.70 4.01 6.65
CA GLU A 162 -17.00 5.45 6.70
C GLU A 162 -15.83 6.27 6.15
N ARG A 163 -14.61 5.96 6.58
CA ARG A 163 -13.39 6.62 6.08
C ARG A 163 -13.23 6.45 4.56
N LYS A 164 -13.54 5.26 4.03
CA LYS A 164 -13.55 5.00 2.59
C LYS A 164 -14.60 5.82 1.88
N TRP A 165 -15.81 5.94 2.44
CA TRP A 165 -16.89 6.73 1.88
C TRP A 165 -16.51 8.20 1.77
N PHE A 166 -15.92 8.79 2.84
CA PHE A 166 -15.41 10.16 2.81
C PHE A 166 -14.36 10.37 1.74
N ARG A 167 -13.34 9.50 1.71
CA ARG A 167 -12.31 9.57 0.69
C ARG A 167 -12.92 9.54 -0.73
N ASP A 168 -13.77 8.57 -0.99
CA ASP A 168 -14.39 8.40 -2.30
C ASP A 168 -15.24 9.62 -2.67
N ARG A 169 -15.88 10.26 -1.69
CA ARG A 169 -16.64 11.48 -1.90
C ARG A 169 -15.74 12.67 -2.24
N VAL A 170 -14.66 12.87 -1.52
CA VAL A 170 -13.70 13.96 -1.76
C VAL A 170 -12.98 13.79 -3.09
N GLU A 171 -12.50 12.57 -3.39
CA GLU A 171 -11.66 12.32 -4.55
C GLU A 171 -12.41 12.14 -5.87
N LYS A 172 -13.67 11.65 -5.85
CA LYS A 172 -14.47 11.36 -7.04
C LYS A 172 -15.52 12.40 -7.35
N THR A 173 -15.78 13.34 -6.44
CA THR A 173 -16.81 14.36 -6.68
C THR A 173 -16.30 15.33 -7.72
N ASP A 174 -17.04 15.44 -8.82
CA ASP A 174 -16.89 16.55 -9.76
C ASP A 174 -17.25 17.84 -9.03
N ASP A 175 -16.47 18.90 -9.25
CA ASP A 175 -16.71 20.19 -8.61
C ASP A 175 -18.12 20.68 -8.96
N PHE A 176 -18.98 20.78 -7.96
CA PHE A 176 -20.29 21.44 -8.12
C PHE A 176 -20.04 22.91 -8.42
N LYS A 177 -20.14 23.26 -9.68
CA LYS A 177 -20.05 24.65 -10.12
C LYS A 177 -21.45 25.26 -10.03
N PHE A 178 -21.69 26.01 -8.98
CA PHE A 178 -22.89 26.83 -8.91
C PHE A 178 -22.83 27.97 -9.97
N THR A 179 -23.94 28.17 -10.68
CA THR A 179 -24.10 29.35 -11.54
C THR A 179 -24.11 30.61 -10.69
N GLN A 180 -23.84 31.77 -11.29
CA GLN A 180 -23.88 33.05 -10.55
C GLN A 180 -25.24 33.26 -9.89
N ASN A 181 -26.34 33.03 -10.60
CA ASN A 181 -27.70 33.11 -10.08
C ASN A 181 -27.96 32.14 -8.91
N GLY A 182 -27.36 30.93 -8.96
CA GLY A 182 -27.42 29.94 -7.87
C GLY A 182 -26.72 30.43 -6.61
N LYS A 183 -25.57 31.08 -6.74
CA LYS A 183 -24.83 31.68 -5.62
C LYS A 183 -25.61 32.84 -4.99
N GLU A 184 -26.20 33.72 -5.82
CA GLU A 184 -27.03 34.83 -5.35
C GLU A 184 -28.29 34.33 -4.65
N ALA A 185 -28.95 33.30 -5.18
CA ALA A 185 -30.12 32.70 -4.54
C ALA A 185 -29.79 32.07 -3.17
N ILE A 186 -28.63 31.46 -3.03
CA ILE A 186 -28.16 30.95 -1.73
C ILE A 186 -27.86 32.10 -0.77
N LEU A 187 -27.15 33.13 -1.23
CA LEU A 187 -26.80 34.29 -0.40
C LEU A 187 -28.03 35.02 0.09
N ASN A 188 -29.07 35.17 -0.74
CA ASN A 188 -30.32 35.83 -0.38
C ASN A 188 -31.19 35.05 0.62
N LYS A 189 -30.88 33.77 0.85
CA LYS A 189 -31.59 32.91 1.82
C LYS A 189 -30.84 32.73 3.14
N LEU A 190 -29.61 33.19 3.24
CA LEU A 190 -28.81 33.24 4.47
C LEU A 190 -29.15 34.46 5.29
#